data_2fe98246654559347454f54765a9f3c4
#
_entry.id   2fe98246654559347454f54765a9f3c4
#
_cell.length_a   1.000
_cell.length_b   1.000
_cell.length_c   1.000
_cell.angle_alpha   90.00
_cell.angle_beta   90.00
_cell.angle_gamma   90.00
#
_symmetry.space_group_name_H-M   'P 1'
#
loop_
_entity.id
_entity.type
_entity.pdbx_description
1 polymer ?
#
loop_
_entity_poly.entity_id
_entity_poly.type
_entity_poly.pdbx_seq_one_letter_code
_entity_poly.pdbx_strand_id
1 'polypeptide(L)'
;MLESFATAALDKFDISRTKLVSMISVFGFIGSACFASYAGFNYILDIVDAYVGNIVIAGLGLVEVVLISYIYGTGKLRKEANAFSDFQVGKWWDYLLRYFTPLLLGVVVITNIFNLITELFNKDTVGIISNLVFGWGTVVIMIGASFVFYKKKWSANS
;
A
#
# COMPACT_ATOMS: atom_id res chain seq x y z
N MET A 1 9.87 -3.53 8.29
CA MET A 1 9.32 -3.14 6.98
C MET A 1 10.39 -2.99 5.88
N LEU A 2 11.44 -2.20 6.07
CA LEU A 2 12.47 -2.01 5.04
C LEU A 2 13.22 -3.31 4.71
N GLU A 3 13.46 -4.16 5.69
CA GLU A 3 14.11 -5.46 5.52
C GLU A 3 13.24 -6.47 4.75
N SER A 4 11.93 -6.51 5.03
CA SER A 4 11.00 -7.37 4.29
C SER A 4 10.92 -6.97 2.80
N PHE A 5 10.91 -5.65 2.53
CA PHE A 5 10.96 -5.14 1.17
C PHE A 5 12.31 -5.46 0.49
N ALA A 6 13.42 -5.29 1.21
CA ALA A 6 14.74 -5.58 0.69
C ALA A 6 14.90 -7.07 0.34
N THR A 7 14.42 -7.98 1.21
CA THR A 7 14.44 -9.42 0.94
C THR A 7 13.62 -9.77 -0.30
N ALA A 8 12.38 -9.29 -0.39
CA ALA A 8 11.52 -9.53 -1.56
C ALA A 8 12.12 -8.96 -2.86
N ALA A 9 12.81 -7.82 -2.78
CA ALA A 9 13.49 -7.23 -3.92
C ALA A 9 14.74 -8.03 -4.31
N LEU A 10 15.53 -8.55 -3.36
CA LEU A 10 16.69 -9.38 -3.62
C LEU A 10 16.29 -10.71 -4.29
N ASP A 11 15.22 -11.34 -3.83
CA ASP A 11 14.71 -12.59 -4.40
C ASP A 11 14.24 -12.41 -5.86
N LYS A 12 13.82 -11.20 -6.20
CA LYS A 12 13.29 -10.89 -7.53
C LYS A 12 14.31 -10.28 -8.48
N PHE A 13 15.25 -9.52 -7.95
CA PHE A 13 16.28 -8.85 -8.71
C PHE A 13 17.63 -9.43 -8.33
N ASP A 14 18.38 -9.91 -9.29
CA ASP A 14 19.75 -10.41 -9.06
C ASP A 14 20.71 -9.23 -8.81
N ILE A 15 20.55 -8.61 -7.65
CA ILE A 15 21.30 -7.43 -7.20
C ILE A 15 21.92 -7.76 -5.85
N SER A 16 23.16 -7.34 -5.63
CA SER A 16 23.79 -7.51 -4.31
C SER A 16 23.08 -6.67 -3.25
N ARG A 17 22.92 -7.23 -2.04
CA ARG A 17 22.26 -6.57 -0.88
C ARG A 17 22.81 -5.17 -0.63
N THR A 18 24.12 -4.99 -0.73
CA THR A 18 24.78 -3.70 -0.55
C THR A 18 24.34 -2.66 -1.56
N LYS A 19 24.24 -3.03 -2.86
CA LYS A 19 23.75 -2.13 -3.91
C LYS A 19 22.29 -1.74 -3.68
N LEU A 20 21.44 -2.69 -3.35
CA LEU A 20 20.02 -2.43 -3.09
C LEU A 20 19.84 -1.47 -1.91
N VAL A 21 20.50 -1.76 -0.78
CA VAL A 21 20.42 -0.92 0.42
C VAL A 21 20.97 0.48 0.14
N SER A 22 22.09 0.61 -0.57
CA SER A 22 22.65 1.91 -0.95
C SER A 22 21.70 2.71 -1.84
N MET A 23 21.06 2.07 -2.83
CA MET A 23 20.06 2.74 -3.67
C MET A 23 18.87 3.24 -2.85
N ILE A 24 18.30 2.39 -2.00
CA ILE A 24 17.17 2.76 -1.14
C ILE A 24 17.57 3.91 -0.20
N SER A 25 18.79 3.87 0.37
CA SER A 25 19.28 4.92 1.27
C SER A 25 19.47 6.26 0.55
N VAL A 26 20.01 6.25 -0.65
CA VAL A 26 20.19 7.48 -1.46
C VAL A 26 18.83 8.07 -1.85
N PHE A 27 17.90 7.25 -2.35
CA PHE A 27 16.55 7.72 -2.67
C PHE A 27 15.78 8.19 -1.44
N GLY A 28 15.90 7.47 -0.33
CA GLY A 28 15.31 7.87 0.95
C GLY A 28 15.88 9.18 1.47
N PHE A 29 17.20 9.39 1.35
CA PHE A 29 17.84 10.65 1.75
C PHE A 29 17.37 11.83 0.89
N ILE A 30 17.34 11.67 -0.44
CA ILE A 30 16.84 12.71 -1.37
C ILE A 30 15.37 13.02 -1.05
N GLY A 31 14.53 12.00 -0.86
CA GLY A 31 13.14 12.19 -0.47
C GLY A 31 13.01 12.93 0.87
N SER A 32 13.76 12.53 1.89
CA SER A 32 13.78 13.21 3.18
C SER A 32 14.21 14.67 3.09
N ALA A 33 15.20 14.96 2.24
CA ALA A 33 15.64 16.35 2.02
C ALA A 33 14.54 17.23 1.41
N CYS A 34 13.72 16.68 0.51
CA CYS A 34 12.56 17.38 -0.06
C CYS A 34 11.51 17.70 1.03
N PHE A 35 11.27 16.78 1.96
CA PHE A 35 10.33 16.98 3.07
C PHE A 35 10.91 17.83 4.21
N ALA A 36 12.22 18.00 4.32
CA ALA A 36 12.87 18.80 5.36
C ALA A 36 12.67 20.32 5.18
N SER A 37 12.22 20.77 4.00
CA SER A 37 11.88 22.18 3.80
C SER A 37 10.57 22.53 4.51
N TYR A 38 10.41 23.79 4.94
CA TYR A 38 9.19 24.25 5.60
C TYR A 38 7.92 24.01 4.78
N ALA A 39 7.96 24.25 3.48
CA ALA A 39 6.87 23.99 2.56
C ALA A 39 6.66 22.48 2.35
N GLY A 40 7.74 21.69 2.28
CA GLY A 40 7.67 20.24 2.17
C GLY A 40 7.00 19.59 3.38
N PHE A 41 7.36 20.03 4.58
CA PHE A 41 6.79 19.50 5.81
C PHE A 41 5.31 19.84 5.98
N ASN A 42 4.94 21.11 5.77
CA ASN A 42 3.57 21.57 6.05
C ASN A 42 2.55 21.29 4.94
N TYR A 43 2.99 21.05 3.70
CA TYR A 43 2.06 20.85 2.57
C TYR A 43 2.26 19.50 1.87
N ILE A 44 3.47 19.14 1.52
CA ILE A 44 3.72 17.95 0.71
C ILE A 44 3.56 16.68 1.54
N LEU A 45 4.05 16.70 2.78
CA LEU A 45 3.96 15.54 3.67
C LEU A 45 2.51 15.17 3.96
N ASP A 46 1.68 16.17 4.33
CA ASP A 46 0.27 15.94 4.63
C ASP A 46 -0.50 15.41 3.41
N ILE A 47 -0.21 15.95 2.22
CA ILE A 47 -0.83 15.48 0.98
C ILE A 47 -0.42 14.03 0.71
N VAL A 48 0.88 13.72 0.74
CA VAL A 48 1.36 12.37 0.46
C VAL A 48 0.83 11.37 1.48
N ASP A 49 0.84 11.71 2.77
CA ASP A 49 0.32 10.87 3.84
C ASP A 49 -1.17 10.59 3.69
N ALA A 50 -1.96 11.61 3.37
CA ALA A 50 -3.39 11.46 3.13
C ALA A 50 -3.68 10.50 1.96
N TYR A 51 -2.96 10.61 0.84
CA TYR A 51 -3.18 9.74 -0.32
C TYR A 51 -2.65 8.34 -0.09
N VAL A 52 -1.47 8.17 0.50
CA VAL A 52 -0.89 6.86 0.80
C VAL A 52 -1.71 6.15 1.87
N GLY A 53 -2.04 6.81 2.97
CA GLY A 53 -2.82 6.23 4.08
C GLY A 53 -4.24 5.87 3.66
N ASN A 54 -4.95 6.83 3.09
CA ASN A 54 -6.39 6.68 2.83
C ASN A 54 -6.72 5.89 1.57
N ILE A 55 -5.89 5.96 0.52
CA ILE A 55 -6.16 5.27 -0.74
C ILE A 55 -5.31 4.01 -0.88
N VAL A 56 -3.96 4.15 -0.78
CA VAL A 56 -3.07 3.04 -1.11
C VAL A 56 -3.15 1.95 -0.04
N ILE A 57 -3.02 2.28 1.23
CA ILE A 57 -3.03 1.28 2.32
C ILE A 57 -4.42 0.66 2.45
N ALA A 58 -5.49 1.47 2.49
CA ALA A 58 -6.85 0.96 2.59
C ALA A 58 -7.26 0.15 1.35
N GLY A 59 -6.87 0.60 0.15
CA GLY A 59 -7.12 -0.11 -1.10
C GLY A 59 -6.36 -1.44 -1.18
N LEU A 60 -5.09 -1.47 -0.74
CA LEU A 60 -4.31 -2.70 -0.63
C LEU A 60 -4.96 -3.71 0.33
N GLY A 61 -5.37 -3.26 1.51
CA GLY A 61 -6.10 -4.08 2.47
C GLY A 61 -7.40 -4.65 1.89
N LEU A 62 -8.14 -3.86 1.11
CA LEU A 62 -9.34 -4.32 0.41
C LEU A 62 -9.00 -5.43 -0.60
N VAL A 63 -7.97 -5.22 -1.42
CA VAL A 63 -7.52 -6.21 -2.42
C VAL A 63 -7.06 -7.49 -1.73
N GLU A 64 -6.26 -7.41 -0.68
CA GLU A 64 -5.80 -8.58 0.09
C GLU A 64 -6.97 -9.37 0.67
N VAL A 65 -7.93 -8.71 1.31
CA VAL A 65 -9.10 -9.38 1.88
C VAL A 65 -9.95 -10.04 0.80
N VAL A 66 -10.13 -9.39 -0.35
CA VAL A 66 -10.86 -9.97 -1.49
C VAL A 66 -10.12 -11.20 -2.03
N LEU A 67 -8.80 -11.12 -2.23
CA LEU A 67 -7.99 -12.26 -2.69
C LEU A 67 -8.06 -13.45 -1.73
N ILE A 68 -7.90 -13.20 -0.43
CA ILE A 68 -7.98 -14.23 0.61
C ILE A 68 -9.37 -14.83 0.67
N SER A 69 -10.41 -14.01 0.62
CA SER A 69 -11.79 -14.45 0.81
C SER A 69 -12.35 -15.24 -0.37
N TYR A 70 -12.01 -14.83 -1.60
CA TYR A 70 -12.64 -15.37 -2.80
C TYR A 70 -11.72 -16.29 -3.62
N ILE A 71 -10.40 -16.06 -3.60
CA ILE A 71 -9.44 -16.87 -4.38
C ILE A 71 -8.82 -17.97 -3.50
N TYR A 72 -8.27 -17.62 -2.35
CA TYR A 72 -7.67 -18.61 -1.45
C TYR A 72 -8.72 -19.44 -0.72
N GLY A 73 -9.78 -18.81 -0.24
CA GLY A 73 -10.90 -19.40 0.48
C GLY A 73 -10.73 -19.33 2.00
N THR A 74 -11.67 -18.63 2.64
CA THR A 74 -11.68 -18.40 4.11
C THR A 74 -11.65 -19.70 4.93
N GLY A 75 -12.30 -20.76 4.42
CA GLY A 75 -12.33 -22.06 5.11
C GLY A 75 -10.95 -22.74 5.20
N LYS A 76 -10.06 -22.55 4.21
CA LYS A 76 -8.68 -23.04 4.27
C LYS A 76 -7.89 -22.25 5.29
N LEU A 77 -7.97 -20.91 5.21
CA LEU A 77 -7.28 -20.01 6.13
C LEU A 77 -7.69 -20.29 7.59
N ARG A 78 -9.00 -20.52 7.86
CA ARG A 78 -9.48 -20.88 9.18
C ARG A 78 -8.89 -22.19 9.68
N LYS A 79 -8.80 -23.21 8.82
CA LYS A 79 -8.19 -24.50 9.19
C LYS A 79 -6.72 -24.35 9.55
N GLU A 80 -5.99 -23.57 8.77
CA GLU A 80 -4.58 -23.28 9.03
C GLU A 80 -4.42 -22.47 10.34
N ALA A 81 -5.21 -21.41 10.53
CA ALA A 81 -5.18 -20.62 11.77
C ALA A 81 -5.49 -21.49 13.00
N ASN A 82 -6.49 -22.37 12.93
CA ASN A 82 -6.85 -23.25 14.03
C ASN A 82 -5.82 -24.38 14.29
N ALA A 83 -4.96 -24.69 13.31
CA ALA A 83 -3.91 -25.70 13.50
C ALA A 83 -2.76 -25.18 14.41
N PHE A 84 -2.57 -23.87 14.48
CA PHE A 84 -1.48 -23.24 15.24
C PHE A 84 -1.97 -22.38 16.43
N SER A 85 -3.29 -22.31 16.63
CA SER A 85 -3.91 -21.45 17.67
C SER A 85 -4.53 -22.27 18.78
N ASP A 86 -4.29 -21.88 20.03
CA ASP A 86 -4.96 -22.42 21.20
C ASP A 86 -6.46 -22.07 21.24
N PHE A 87 -6.84 -20.96 20.60
CA PHE A 87 -8.22 -20.51 20.48
C PHE A 87 -8.77 -20.83 19.10
N GLN A 88 -9.76 -21.71 19.04
CA GLN A 88 -10.36 -22.13 17.77
C GLN A 88 -11.43 -21.13 17.28
N VAL A 89 -11.28 -20.69 16.04
CA VAL A 89 -12.20 -19.76 15.39
C VAL A 89 -13.28 -20.53 14.65
N GLY A 90 -14.55 -20.16 14.88
CA GLY A 90 -15.72 -20.79 14.29
C GLY A 90 -16.04 -20.28 12.87
N LYS A 91 -17.15 -20.78 12.28
CA LYS A 91 -17.62 -20.37 10.94
C LYS A 91 -17.99 -18.88 10.83
N TRP A 92 -18.29 -18.21 11.94
CA TRP A 92 -18.59 -16.78 11.97
C TRP A 92 -17.45 -15.93 11.40
N TRP A 93 -16.21 -16.37 11.59
CA TRP A 93 -15.01 -15.72 11.07
C TRP A 93 -14.96 -15.73 9.53
N ASP A 94 -15.41 -16.82 8.89
CA ASP A 94 -15.52 -16.91 7.43
C ASP A 94 -16.48 -15.86 6.88
N TYR A 95 -17.64 -15.66 7.54
CA TYR A 95 -18.62 -14.64 7.14
C TYR A 95 -18.08 -13.22 7.33
N LEU A 96 -17.36 -13.00 8.42
CA LEU A 96 -16.77 -11.71 8.74
C LEU A 96 -15.73 -11.31 7.69
N LEU A 97 -14.81 -12.20 7.37
CA LEU A 97 -13.78 -11.95 6.34
C LEU A 97 -14.36 -11.86 4.92
N ARG A 98 -15.40 -12.63 4.63
CA ARG A 98 -15.93 -12.72 3.27
C ARG A 98 -16.87 -11.58 2.90
N TYR A 99 -17.64 -11.07 3.85
CA TYR A 99 -18.67 -10.06 3.60
C TYR A 99 -18.44 -8.77 4.36
N PHE A 100 -18.28 -8.86 5.67
CA PHE A 100 -18.22 -7.69 6.53
C PHE A 100 -16.95 -6.86 6.28
N THR A 101 -15.79 -7.50 6.27
CA THR A 101 -14.50 -6.78 6.11
C THR A 101 -14.36 -6.15 4.74
N PRO A 102 -14.64 -6.82 3.60
CA PRO A 102 -14.59 -6.17 2.29
C PRO A 102 -15.58 -5.03 2.15
N LEU A 103 -16.79 -5.18 2.72
CA LEU A 103 -17.81 -4.13 2.68
C LEU A 103 -17.35 -2.90 3.47
N LEU A 104 -16.86 -3.10 4.68
CA LEU A 104 -16.38 -2.03 5.54
C LEU A 104 -15.20 -1.30 4.90
N LEU A 105 -14.19 -2.03 4.43
CA LEU A 105 -13.04 -1.45 3.74
C LEU A 105 -13.45 -0.76 2.43
N GLY A 106 -14.39 -1.32 1.68
CA GLY A 106 -14.93 -0.71 0.48
C GLY A 106 -15.58 0.63 0.76
N VAL A 107 -16.42 0.72 1.79
CA VAL A 107 -17.02 1.98 2.23
C VAL A 107 -15.95 3.00 2.62
N VAL A 108 -14.95 2.59 3.39
CA VAL A 108 -13.84 3.48 3.80
C VAL A 108 -13.08 4.01 2.58
N VAL A 109 -12.72 3.14 1.64
CA VAL A 109 -11.99 3.56 0.43
C VAL A 109 -12.84 4.53 -0.42
N ILE A 110 -14.12 4.22 -0.64
CA ILE A 110 -15.01 5.09 -1.42
C ILE A 110 -15.18 6.47 -0.74
N THR A 111 -15.40 6.47 0.58
CA THR A 111 -15.55 7.71 1.34
C THR A 111 -14.26 8.55 1.29
N ASN A 112 -13.11 7.93 1.43
CA ASN A 112 -11.83 8.63 1.36
C ASN A 112 -11.56 9.22 -0.03
N ILE A 113 -11.85 8.47 -1.09
CA ILE A 113 -11.74 8.98 -2.46
C ILE A 113 -12.68 10.16 -2.67
N PHE A 114 -13.93 10.06 -2.20
CA PHE A 114 -14.91 11.14 -2.33
C PHE A 114 -14.46 12.40 -1.58
N ASN A 115 -13.97 12.26 -0.36
CA ASN A 115 -13.46 13.37 0.44
C ASN A 115 -12.26 14.05 -0.24
N LEU A 116 -11.28 13.27 -0.73
CA LEU A 116 -10.12 13.83 -1.43
C LEU A 116 -10.50 14.56 -2.72
N ILE A 117 -11.47 14.06 -3.46
CA ILE A 117 -12.00 14.74 -4.66
C ILE A 117 -12.71 16.04 -4.25
N THR A 118 -13.55 16.01 -3.23
CA THR A 118 -14.28 17.19 -2.76
C THR A 118 -13.32 18.26 -2.24
N GLU A 119 -12.31 17.88 -1.49
CA GLU A 119 -11.25 18.79 -1.05
C GLU A 119 -10.48 19.40 -2.22
N LEU A 120 -10.24 18.63 -3.28
CA LEU A 120 -9.55 19.14 -4.47
C LEU A 120 -10.31 20.29 -5.12
N PHE A 121 -11.64 20.19 -5.22
CA PHE A 121 -12.48 21.25 -5.79
C PHE A 121 -12.58 22.50 -4.92
N ASN A 122 -12.33 22.40 -3.63
CA ASN A 122 -12.38 23.51 -2.68
C ASN A 122 -11.04 24.24 -2.49
N LYS A 123 -9.96 23.77 -3.12
CA LYS A 123 -8.63 24.36 -3.02
C LYS A 123 -8.39 25.41 -4.11
N ASP A 124 -7.48 26.32 -3.82
CA ASP A 124 -6.94 27.26 -4.80
C ASP A 124 -6.08 26.54 -5.87
N THR A 125 -5.73 27.23 -6.93
CA THR A 125 -4.98 26.66 -8.06
C THR A 125 -3.68 25.99 -7.63
N VAL A 126 -2.96 26.56 -6.68
CA VAL A 126 -1.71 25.99 -6.14
C VAL A 126 -1.98 24.70 -5.38
N GLY A 127 -3.03 24.69 -4.57
CA GLY A 127 -3.46 23.50 -3.84
C GLY A 127 -3.91 22.37 -4.76
N ILE A 128 -4.62 22.68 -5.85
CA ILE A 128 -5.03 21.70 -6.86
C ILE A 128 -3.80 21.06 -7.53
N ILE A 129 -2.85 21.89 -7.99
CA ILE A 129 -1.63 21.38 -8.62
C ILE A 129 -0.82 20.52 -7.66
N SER A 130 -0.66 20.97 -6.41
CA SER A 130 0.06 20.21 -5.39
C SER A 130 -0.57 18.84 -5.11
N ASN A 131 -1.90 18.76 -5.01
CA ASN A 131 -2.61 17.50 -4.82
C ASN A 131 -2.51 16.57 -6.04
N LEU A 132 -2.57 17.12 -7.26
CA LEU A 132 -2.41 16.33 -8.47
C LEU A 132 -0.99 15.76 -8.61
N VAL A 133 0.02 16.57 -8.37
CA VAL A 133 1.42 16.17 -8.54
C VAL A 133 1.88 15.26 -7.40
N PHE A 134 1.70 15.65 -6.15
CA PHE A 134 2.22 14.91 -5.00
C PHE A 134 1.25 13.85 -4.49
N GLY A 135 -0.07 14.07 -4.56
CA GLY A 135 -1.07 13.10 -4.15
C GLY A 135 -1.27 12.01 -5.20
N TRP A 136 -1.96 12.32 -6.30
CA TRP A 136 -2.22 11.35 -7.36
C TRP A 136 -0.96 10.88 -8.06
N GLY A 137 0.08 11.74 -8.20
CA GLY A 137 1.38 11.35 -8.73
C GLY A 137 2.02 10.22 -7.92
N THR A 138 1.96 10.28 -6.59
CA THR A 138 2.46 9.21 -5.70
C THR A 138 1.71 7.91 -5.91
N VAL A 139 0.38 7.94 -6.01
CA VAL A 139 -0.45 6.77 -6.29
C VAL A 139 -0.07 6.12 -7.62
N VAL A 140 0.08 6.92 -8.67
CA VAL A 140 0.47 6.43 -10.01
C VAL A 140 1.88 5.82 -9.99
N ILE A 141 2.82 6.44 -9.29
CA ILE A 141 4.19 5.91 -9.14
C ILE A 141 4.16 4.56 -8.42
N MET A 142 3.39 4.42 -7.34
CA MET A 142 3.28 3.15 -6.59
C MET A 142 2.65 2.04 -7.43
N ILE A 143 1.58 2.35 -8.18
CA ILE A 143 0.96 1.38 -9.10
C ILE A 143 1.94 1.00 -10.23
N GLY A 144 2.64 1.98 -10.80
CA GLY A 144 3.64 1.77 -11.84
C GLY A 144 4.80 0.89 -11.35
N ALA A 145 5.33 1.17 -10.16
CA ALA A 145 6.34 0.35 -9.53
C ALA A 145 5.86 -1.09 -9.32
N SER A 146 4.65 -1.27 -8.81
CA SER A 146 4.02 -2.59 -8.64
C SER A 146 3.94 -3.36 -9.97
N PHE A 147 3.57 -2.67 -11.06
CA PHE A 147 3.49 -3.28 -12.38
C PHE A 147 4.86 -3.68 -12.94
N VAL A 148 5.90 -2.88 -12.70
CA VAL A 148 7.29 -3.23 -13.05
C VAL A 148 7.73 -4.47 -12.28
N PHE A 149 7.43 -4.52 -10.98
CA PHE A 149 7.69 -5.72 -10.17
C PHE A 149 6.93 -6.94 -10.68
N TYR A 150 5.68 -6.80 -11.10
CA TYR A 150 4.88 -7.90 -11.65
C TYR A 150 5.48 -8.47 -12.94
N LYS A 151 5.88 -7.63 -13.89
CA LYS A 151 6.41 -8.07 -15.19
C LYS A 151 7.75 -8.78 -15.11
N LYS A 152 8.56 -8.51 -14.10
CA LYS A 152 9.87 -9.14 -13.96
C LYS A 152 9.72 -10.56 -13.39
N LYS A 153 10.21 -11.56 -14.10
CA LYS A 153 10.23 -12.95 -13.65
C LYS A 153 11.12 -13.08 -12.41
N TRP A 154 10.77 -13.98 -11.50
CA TRP A 154 11.60 -14.32 -10.33
C TRP A 154 12.96 -14.83 -10.81
N SER A 155 14.02 -14.43 -10.11
CA SER A 155 15.35 -14.96 -10.37
C SER A 155 15.39 -16.46 -10.07
N ALA A 156 15.97 -17.26 -10.96
CA ALA A 156 16.00 -18.71 -10.84
C ALA A 156 16.95 -19.23 -9.74
N ASN A 157 17.51 -18.35 -8.90
CA ASN A 157 18.48 -18.68 -7.86
C ASN A 157 17.88 -18.70 -6.44
N SER A 158 16.60 -19.02 -6.30
CA SER A 158 15.99 -19.31 -5.00
C SER A 158 15.85 -20.81 -4.79
#